data_7669f1615b11aa48cace62f603f56b4c
#
_entry.id   7669f1615b11aa48cace62f603f56b4c
#
_cell.length_a   1.000
_cell.length_b   1.000
_cell.length_c   1.000
_cell.angle_alpha   90.00
_cell.angle_beta   90.00
_cell.angle_gamma   90.00
#
_symmetry.space_group_name_H-M   'P 1'
#
loop_
_entity.id
_entity.type
_entity.pdbx_description
1 polymer ?
#
loop_
_entity_poly.entity_id
_entity_poly.type
_entity_poly.pdbx_seq_one_letter_code
_entity_poly.pdbx_strand_id
1 'polypeptide(L)'
;GFVPVWGLSAASDPTLVSRANYISVHVRLSHHLLFSNFQVDRYFKFGSLCVVSLLVWWRAGPNVSIQLLVLLRFAVLSLVLCAMGILLNYGLGSESPLQHSLLRFYWFRTGDVLVPFAAAFGAVAIGNGLAKRNAAMEKPLIILTTLIVIWPVWNFQQSRYWDPRPRGDVMALPHAKISEPYRQREVTIRIQRHFLACCQWIRLHTPGDAIIITPVRQQTFKWNALRGEVVTRKDMPQDAAGLVKWFELQEALYPIRKGRRGLRQLNNEEIASASVIYDANYLLISQFNEEGLKRFDGDARFVKQFPPAGQYSYYAVYEVRHE
;
A
#
# COMPACT_ATOMS: atom_id res chain seq x y z
N GLY A 1 -14.76 -0.37 -17.02
CA GLY A 1 -14.61 -0.57 -15.56
C GLY A 1 -15.86 -0.31 -14.73
N PHE A 2 -16.85 0.48 -15.17
CA PHE A 2 -18.04 0.81 -14.34
C PHE A 2 -19.07 -0.33 -14.28
N VAL A 3 -19.31 -1.01 -15.36
CA VAL A 3 -20.36 -2.04 -15.49
C VAL A 3 -20.16 -3.24 -14.53
N PRO A 4 -18.94 -3.80 -14.36
CA PRO A 4 -18.74 -4.92 -13.43
C PRO A 4 -19.00 -4.53 -11.97
N VAL A 5 -18.65 -3.29 -11.57
CA VAL A 5 -18.84 -2.81 -10.18
C VAL A 5 -20.33 -2.65 -9.85
N TRP A 6 -21.14 -2.19 -10.80
CA TRP A 6 -22.59 -2.08 -10.63
C TRP A 6 -23.27 -3.46 -10.57
N GLY A 7 -22.88 -4.39 -11.44
CA GLY A 7 -23.46 -5.73 -11.45
C GLY A 7 -23.20 -6.51 -10.16
N LEU A 8 -22.00 -6.38 -9.60
CA LEU A 8 -21.65 -7.02 -8.33
C LEU A 8 -22.38 -6.41 -7.12
N SER A 9 -22.68 -5.10 -7.18
CA SER A 9 -23.42 -4.43 -6.11
C SER A 9 -24.93 -4.72 -6.17
N ALA A 10 -25.48 -4.92 -7.36
CA ALA A 10 -26.93 -5.12 -7.54
C ALA A 10 -27.41 -6.54 -7.09
N ALA A 11 -26.50 -7.52 -6.99
CA ALA A 11 -26.82 -8.89 -6.62
C ALA A 11 -26.67 -9.19 -5.11
N SER A 12 -26.27 -8.20 -4.29
CA SER A 12 -25.91 -8.42 -2.88
C SER A 12 -26.88 -7.70 -1.95
N ASP A 13 -27.05 -8.24 -0.74
CA ASP A 13 -27.79 -7.57 0.33
C ASP A 13 -27.28 -6.13 0.53
N PRO A 14 -28.17 -5.12 0.55
CA PRO A 14 -27.81 -3.71 0.74
C PRO A 14 -27.01 -3.45 2.02
N THR A 15 -27.26 -4.18 3.10
CA THR A 15 -26.51 -4.05 4.37
C THR A 15 -25.08 -4.53 4.22
N LEU A 16 -24.89 -5.65 3.53
CA LEU A 16 -23.59 -6.21 3.20
C LEU A 16 -22.80 -5.27 2.28
N VAL A 17 -23.43 -4.70 1.27
CA VAL A 17 -22.82 -3.72 0.37
C VAL A 17 -22.39 -2.46 1.14
N SER A 18 -23.24 -1.95 2.03
CA SER A 18 -22.91 -0.79 2.86
C SER A 18 -21.69 -1.07 3.75
N ARG A 19 -21.66 -2.24 4.42
CA ARG A 19 -20.53 -2.67 5.25
C ARG A 19 -19.23 -2.81 4.41
N ALA A 20 -19.33 -3.41 3.23
CA ALA A 20 -18.19 -3.54 2.32
C ALA A 20 -17.64 -2.18 1.86
N ASN A 21 -18.53 -1.22 1.55
CA ASN A 21 -18.15 0.14 1.19
C ASN A 21 -17.42 0.84 2.34
N TYR A 22 -17.93 0.72 3.57
CA TYR A 22 -17.26 1.24 4.77
C TYR A 22 -15.86 0.65 4.93
N ILE A 23 -15.72 -0.66 4.86
CA ILE A 23 -14.42 -1.36 4.97
C ILE A 23 -13.45 -0.84 3.90
N SER A 24 -13.90 -0.71 2.65
CA SER A 24 -13.07 -0.21 1.56
C SER A 24 -12.54 1.20 1.82
N VAL A 25 -13.43 2.10 2.24
CA VAL A 25 -13.14 3.54 2.38
C VAL A 25 -12.37 3.83 3.66
N HIS A 26 -12.84 3.33 4.81
CA HIS A 26 -12.31 3.72 6.12
C HIS A 26 -11.18 2.82 6.62
N VAL A 27 -11.22 1.54 6.28
CA VAL A 27 -10.23 0.57 6.79
C VAL A 27 -9.10 0.32 5.79
N ARG A 28 -9.45 0.01 4.55
CA ARG A 28 -8.47 -0.48 3.59
C ARG A 28 -7.76 0.64 2.84
N LEU A 29 -8.49 1.60 2.34
CA LEU A 29 -8.01 2.62 1.41
C LEU A 29 -8.15 4.05 1.94
N SER A 30 -8.34 4.22 3.25
CA SER A 30 -8.56 5.53 3.87
C SER A 30 -7.50 6.57 3.48
N HIS A 31 -6.24 6.16 3.37
CA HIS A 31 -5.12 7.00 2.94
C HIS A 31 -5.11 7.38 1.45
N HIS A 32 -6.07 6.89 0.66
CA HIS A 32 -6.27 7.23 -0.75
C HIS A 32 -7.64 7.86 -1.03
N LEU A 33 -8.62 7.58 -0.19
CA LEU A 33 -10.02 7.93 -0.43
C LEU A 33 -10.53 9.02 0.50
N LEU A 34 -10.00 9.14 1.71
CA LEU A 34 -10.39 10.16 2.66
C LEU A 34 -9.38 11.30 2.64
N PHE A 35 -9.87 12.48 2.24
CA PHE A 35 -9.03 13.68 2.24
C PHE A 35 -8.44 13.96 3.63
N SER A 36 -9.22 13.79 4.69
CA SER A 36 -8.79 13.98 6.09
C SER A 36 -7.60 13.10 6.51
N ASN A 37 -7.34 11.99 5.82
CA ASN A 37 -6.28 11.02 6.13
C ASN A 37 -5.01 11.20 5.28
N PHE A 38 -4.96 12.22 4.44
CA PHE A 38 -3.75 12.51 3.67
C PHE A 38 -2.68 13.12 4.57
N GLN A 39 -1.43 12.79 4.28
CA GLN A 39 -0.29 13.37 4.99
C GLN A 39 -0.17 14.86 4.67
N VAL A 40 0.16 15.67 5.67
CA VAL A 40 0.23 17.14 5.56
C VAL A 40 1.18 17.60 4.43
N ASP A 41 2.30 16.90 4.26
CA ASP A 41 3.26 17.19 3.18
C ASP A 41 2.66 17.02 1.77
N ARG A 42 1.67 16.15 1.60
CA ARG A 42 0.96 15.98 0.32
C ARG A 42 0.10 17.18 -0.03
N TYR A 43 -0.55 17.81 0.95
CA TYR A 43 -1.32 19.03 0.71
C TYR A 43 -0.42 20.15 0.18
N PHE A 44 0.76 20.36 0.79
CA PHE A 44 1.70 21.37 0.33
C PHE A 44 2.26 21.06 -1.04
N LYS A 45 2.67 19.82 -1.30
CA LYS A 45 3.18 19.40 -2.61
C LYS A 45 2.13 19.54 -3.70
N PHE A 46 0.90 19.10 -3.45
CA PHE A 46 -0.17 19.20 -4.43
C PHE A 46 -0.62 20.65 -4.63
N GLY A 47 -0.75 21.43 -3.56
CA GLY A 47 -1.09 22.82 -3.61
C GLY A 47 -0.06 23.65 -4.40
N SER A 48 1.25 23.40 -4.20
CA SER A 48 2.30 24.07 -4.98
C SER A 48 2.21 23.74 -6.48
N LEU A 49 1.90 22.49 -6.83
CA LEU A 49 1.68 22.10 -8.23
C LEU A 49 0.43 22.76 -8.82
N CYS A 50 -0.65 22.92 -8.06
CA CYS A 50 -1.82 23.66 -8.48
C CYS A 50 -1.49 25.14 -8.76
N VAL A 51 -0.74 25.78 -7.85
CA VAL A 51 -0.27 27.18 -8.05
C VAL A 51 0.59 27.28 -9.29
N VAL A 52 1.54 26.39 -9.51
CA VAL A 52 2.36 26.37 -10.73
C VAL A 52 1.49 26.21 -11.97
N SER A 53 0.52 25.28 -11.95
CA SER A 53 -0.39 25.09 -13.08
C SER A 53 -1.23 26.34 -13.39
N LEU A 54 -1.71 27.06 -12.36
CA LEU A 54 -2.44 28.31 -12.50
C LEU A 54 -1.56 29.43 -13.05
N LEU A 55 -0.32 29.57 -12.55
CA LEU A 55 0.65 30.54 -13.06
C LEU A 55 1.00 30.26 -14.51
N VAL A 56 1.17 28.98 -14.87
CA VAL A 56 1.35 28.55 -16.25
C VAL A 56 0.19 29.01 -17.13
N TRP A 57 -1.03 28.77 -16.70
CA TRP A 57 -2.21 29.17 -17.45
C TRP A 57 -2.30 30.68 -17.60
N TRP A 58 -2.14 31.41 -16.50
CA TRP A 58 -2.18 32.87 -16.53
C TRP A 58 -1.10 33.47 -17.46
N ARG A 59 0.12 32.91 -17.42
CA ARG A 59 1.27 33.40 -18.21
C ARG A 59 1.20 32.98 -19.68
N ALA A 60 0.60 31.83 -19.96
CA ALA A 60 0.53 31.28 -21.30
C ALA A 60 -0.32 32.14 -22.26
N GLY A 61 -1.30 32.86 -21.74
CA GLY A 61 -2.15 33.80 -22.51
C GLY A 61 -2.91 33.12 -23.66
N PRO A 62 -3.43 33.88 -24.62
CA PRO A 62 -4.24 33.35 -25.72
C PRO A 62 -3.45 32.58 -26.79
N ASN A 63 -2.12 32.64 -26.78
CA ASN A 63 -1.25 32.03 -27.80
C ASN A 63 -0.75 30.63 -27.41
N VAL A 64 -1.51 29.91 -26.58
CA VAL A 64 -1.17 28.55 -26.15
C VAL A 64 -1.47 27.54 -27.26
N SER A 65 -0.57 26.54 -27.42
CA SER A 65 -0.88 25.44 -28.34
C SER A 65 -2.15 24.71 -27.91
N ILE A 66 -2.92 24.23 -28.87
CA ILE A 66 -4.18 23.52 -28.60
C ILE A 66 -3.96 22.31 -27.69
N GLN A 67 -2.82 21.61 -27.80
CA GLN A 67 -2.47 20.47 -26.99
C GLN A 67 -2.29 20.87 -25.50
N LEU A 68 -1.61 21.97 -25.23
CA LEU A 68 -1.44 22.48 -23.87
C LEU A 68 -2.76 22.96 -23.30
N LEU A 69 -3.60 23.62 -24.10
CA LEU A 69 -4.93 24.05 -23.67
C LEU A 69 -5.82 22.86 -23.28
N VAL A 70 -5.79 21.78 -24.07
CA VAL A 70 -6.53 20.52 -23.76
C VAL A 70 -6.02 19.93 -22.44
N LEU A 71 -4.70 19.82 -22.24
CA LEU A 71 -4.11 19.31 -21.01
C LEU A 71 -4.51 20.16 -19.79
N LEU A 72 -4.49 21.48 -19.89
CA LEU A 72 -4.92 22.39 -18.83
C LEU A 72 -6.40 22.23 -18.49
N ARG A 73 -7.26 22.05 -19.50
CA ARG A 73 -8.69 21.76 -19.28
C ARG A 73 -8.90 20.45 -18.53
N PHE A 74 -8.18 19.39 -18.91
CA PHE A 74 -8.22 18.14 -18.15
C PHE A 74 -7.70 18.28 -16.72
N ALA A 75 -6.67 19.07 -16.49
CA ALA A 75 -6.18 19.36 -15.14
C ALA A 75 -7.25 20.11 -14.31
N VAL A 76 -7.92 21.10 -14.89
CA VAL A 76 -9.02 21.82 -14.21
C VAL A 76 -10.18 20.87 -13.90
N LEU A 77 -10.61 20.05 -14.84
CA LEU A 77 -11.66 19.05 -14.61
C LEU A 77 -11.27 18.07 -13.49
N SER A 78 -10.00 17.65 -13.44
CA SER A 78 -9.52 16.80 -12.36
C SER A 78 -9.54 17.49 -11.01
N LEU A 79 -9.27 18.80 -10.94
CA LEU A 79 -9.41 19.59 -9.71
C LEU A 79 -10.87 19.74 -9.28
N VAL A 80 -11.80 19.86 -10.22
CA VAL A 80 -13.26 19.85 -9.92
C VAL A 80 -13.64 18.50 -9.31
N LEU A 81 -13.15 17.38 -9.87
CA LEU A 81 -13.38 16.05 -9.29
C LEU A 81 -12.79 15.95 -7.88
N CYS A 82 -11.56 16.45 -7.65
CA CYS A 82 -10.97 16.50 -6.32
C CYS A 82 -11.83 17.33 -5.34
N ALA A 83 -12.31 18.48 -5.76
CA ALA A 83 -13.21 19.33 -4.95
C ALA A 83 -14.52 18.60 -4.61
N MET A 84 -15.11 17.87 -5.56
CA MET A 84 -16.27 17.02 -5.30
C MET A 84 -15.93 15.94 -4.26
N GLY A 85 -14.78 15.29 -4.36
CA GLY A 85 -14.31 14.33 -3.36
C GLY A 85 -14.20 14.94 -1.96
N ILE A 86 -13.70 16.17 -1.84
CA ILE A 86 -13.65 16.91 -0.58
C ILE A 86 -15.05 17.21 -0.05
N LEU A 87 -15.95 17.70 -0.90
CA LEU A 87 -17.34 17.98 -0.53
C LEU A 87 -18.05 16.71 -0.05
N LEU A 88 -17.84 15.58 -0.72
CA LEU A 88 -18.39 14.29 -0.28
C LEU A 88 -17.82 13.85 1.07
N ASN A 89 -16.52 14.09 1.29
CA ASN A 89 -15.85 13.70 2.54
C ASN A 89 -16.35 14.51 3.75
N TYR A 90 -16.69 15.77 3.59
CA TYR A 90 -17.10 16.65 4.69
C TYR A 90 -18.59 16.99 4.69
N GLY A 91 -19.24 16.98 3.54
CA GLY A 91 -20.64 17.38 3.40
C GLY A 91 -21.63 16.27 3.75
N LEU A 92 -21.23 15.02 3.61
CA LEU A 92 -22.02 13.87 4.04
C LEU A 92 -21.46 13.36 5.36
N GLY A 93 -22.33 12.96 6.28
CA GLY A 93 -21.89 12.39 7.57
C GLY A 93 -21.03 11.15 7.40
N SER A 94 -20.02 10.97 8.25
CA SER A 94 -19.07 9.84 8.19
C SER A 94 -19.72 8.44 8.30
N GLU A 95 -20.94 8.38 8.81
CA GLU A 95 -21.75 7.16 8.92
C GLU A 95 -22.71 6.96 7.74
N SER A 96 -22.69 7.86 6.76
CA SER A 96 -23.62 7.81 5.61
C SER A 96 -23.23 6.70 4.62
N PRO A 97 -24.11 5.71 4.34
CA PRO A 97 -23.86 4.71 3.31
C PRO A 97 -23.64 5.31 1.93
N LEU A 98 -24.28 6.45 1.63
CA LEU A 98 -24.09 7.18 0.39
C LEU A 98 -22.67 7.75 0.29
N GLN A 99 -22.13 8.33 1.37
CA GLN A 99 -20.75 8.80 1.41
C GLN A 99 -19.78 7.66 1.09
N HIS A 100 -19.91 6.51 1.77
CA HIS A 100 -19.05 5.37 1.56
C HIS A 100 -19.10 4.85 0.12
N SER A 101 -20.29 4.78 -0.46
CA SER A 101 -20.47 4.29 -1.83
C SER A 101 -19.85 5.25 -2.86
N LEU A 102 -19.97 6.55 -2.67
CA LEU A 102 -19.42 7.56 -3.57
C LEU A 102 -17.90 7.72 -3.42
N LEU A 103 -17.36 7.69 -2.20
CA LEU A 103 -15.91 7.85 -1.98
C LEU A 103 -15.07 6.70 -2.55
N ARG A 104 -15.65 5.53 -2.82
CA ARG A 104 -14.96 4.41 -3.51
C ARG A 104 -14.40 4.77 -4.88
N PHE A 105 -14.88 5.81 -5.56
CA PHE A 105 -14.52 6.14 -6.94
C PHE A 105 -13.19 6.89 -7.11
N TYR A 106 -12.34 6.95 -6.08
CA TYR A 106 -10.97 7.51 -6.19
C TYR A 106 -10.93 8.93 -6.77
N TRP A 107 -11.77 9.83 -6.27
CA TRP A 107 -11.92 11.21 -6.74
C TRP A 107 -10.61 12.00 -6.89
N PHE A 108 -9.60 11.66 -6.10
CA PHE A 108 -8.29 12.35 -6.09
C PHE A 108 -7.29 11.79 -7.11
N ARG A 109 -7.53 10.58 -7.66
CA ARG A 109 -6.55 9.87 -8.50
C ARG A 109 -6.22 10.58 -9.80
N THR A 110 -7.20 11.21 -10.43
CA THR A 110 -7.00 11.96 -11.68
C THR A 110 -6.16 13.21 -11.44
N GLY A 111 -6.36 13.90 -10.31
CA GLY A 111 -5.56 15.05 -9.89
C GLY A 111 -4.10 14.71 -9.67
N ASP A 112 -3.81 13.57 -9.06
CA ASP A 112 -2.44 13.09 -8.82
C ASP A 112 -1.60 12.93 -10.10
N VAL A 113 -2.27 12.74 -11.24
CA VAL A 113 -1.62 12.55 -12.54
C VAL A 113 -1.67 13.83 -13.38
N LEU A 114 -2.87 14.38 -13.58
CA LEU A 114 -3.07 15.46 -14.55
C LEU A 114 -2.51 16.81 -14.10
N VAL A 115 -2.54 17.10 -12.80
CA VAL A 115 -1.99 18.38 -12.28
C VAL A 115 -0.46 18.43 -12.41
N PRO A 116 0.32 17.41 -12.00
CA PRO A 116 1.75 17.38 -12.24
C PRO A 116 2.12 17.43 -13.72
N PHE A 117 1.38 16.75 -14.59
CA PHE A 117 1.60 16.82 -16.04
C PHE A 117 1.37 18.22 -16.57
N ALA A 118 0.25 18.85 -16.20
CA ALA A 118 -0.04 20.23 -16.63
C ALA A 118 1.02 21.23 -16.13
N ALA A 119 1.50 21.09 -14.89
CA ALA A 119 2.56 21.90 -14.35
C ALA A 119 3.88 21.72 -15.13
N ALA A 120 4.27 20.46 -15.39
CA ALA A 120 5.53 20.16 -16.08
C ALA A 120 5.51 20.63 -17.54
N PHE A 121 4.53 20.24 -18.32
CA PHE A 121 4.42 20.63 -19.73
C PHE A 121 4.22 22.12 -19.90
N GLY A 122 3.47 22.75 -19.01
CA GLY A 122 3.29 24.18 -19.00
C GLY A 122 4.58 24.95 -18.71
N ALA A 123 5.35 24.49 -17.74
CA ALA A 123 6.67 25.08 -17.43
C ALA A 123 7.62 25.00 -18.64
N VAL A 124 7.66 23.85 -19.33
CA VAL A 124 8.44 23.68 -20.56
C VAL A 124 7.94 24.62 -21.67
N ALA A 125 6.63 24.75 -21.86
CA ALA A 125 6.06 25.63 -22.88
C ALA A 125 6.39 27.12 -22.63
N ILE A 126 6.31 27.58 -21.37
CA ILE A 126 6.72 28.94 -20.98
C ILE A 126 8.22 29.12 -21.19
N GLY A 127 9.05 28.15 -20.76
CA GLY A 127 10.48 28.17 -20.93
C GLY A 127 10.86 28.37 -22.41
N ASN A 128 10.29 27.57 -23.31
CA ASN A 128 10.47 27.66 -24.73
C ASN A 128 10.01 29.03 -25.32
N GLY A 129 8.88 29.56 -24.80
CA GLY A 129 8.39 30.88 -25.20
C GLY A 129 9.31 32.04 -24.78
N LEU A 130 9.90 31.95 -23.60
CA LEU A 130 10.87 32.92 -23.09
C LEU A 130 12.21 32.82 -23.82
N ALA A 131 12.67 31.60 -24.11
CA ALA A 131 13.88 31.35 -24.87
C ALA A 131 13.81 31.93 -26.29
N LYS A 132 12.67 31.82 -26.97
CA LYS A 132 12.42 32.44 -28.29
C LYS A 132 12.48 33.99 -28.26
N ARG A 133 12.14 34.60 -27.10
CA ARG A 133 12.17 36.05 -26.94
C ARG A 133 13.56 36.56 -26.54
N ASN A 134 14.36 35.74 -25.87
CA ASN A 134 15.69 36.09 -25.42
C ASN A 134 16.60 34.85 -25.40
N ALA A 135 17.50 34.77 -26.41
CA ALA A 135 18.40 33.61 -26.55
C ALA A 135 19.33 33.41 -25.34
N ALA A 136 19.64 34.48 -24.58
CA ALA A 136 20.42 34.37 -23.36
C ALA A 136 19.73 33.60 -22.26
N MET A 137 18.38 33.50 -22.29
CA MET A 137 17.58 32.76 -21.32
C MET A 137 17.39 31.29 -21.70
N GLU A 138 17.71 30.88 -22.90
CA GLU A 138 17.48 29.51 -23.38
C GLU A 138 18.25 28.48 -22.54
N LYS A 139 19.57 28.68 -22.40
CA LYS A 139 20.43 27.76 -21.64
C LYS A 139 20.01 27.61 -20.16
N PRO A 140 19.84 28.70 -19.39
CA PRO A 140 19.45 28.59 -17.99
C PRO A 140 18.06 27.97 -17.81
N LEU A 141 17.11 28.19 -18.74
CA LEU A 141 15.78 27.58 -18.68
C LEU A 141 15.82 26.09 -19.00
N ILE A 142 16.62 25.65 -19.95
CA ILE A 142 16.83 24.20 -20.21
C ILE A 142 17.45 23.55 -18.99
N ILE A 143 18.46 24.14 -18.38
CA ILE A 143 19.10 23.63 -17.17
C ILE A 143 18.10 23.54 -16.04
N LEU A 144 17.31 24.59 -15.76
CA LEU A 144 16.32 24.62 -14.70
C LEU A 144 15.23 23.55 -14.90
N THR A 145 14.69 23.44 -16.11
CA THR A 145 13.68 22.40 -16.44
C THR A 145 14.25 21.00 -16.29
N THR A 146 15.48 20.81 -16.73
CA THR A 146 16.19 19.53 -16.57
C THR A 146 16.36 19.16 -15.09
N LEU A 147 16.78 20.13 -14.26
CA LEU A 147 16.91 19.92 -12.81
C LEU A 147 15.56 19.61 -12.14
N ILE A 148 14.49 20.33 -12.52
CA ILE A 148 13.13 20.07 -12.00
C ILE A 148 12.67 18.65 -12.33
N VAL A 149 13.03 18.09 -13.47
CA VAL A 149 12.67 16.73 -13.88
C VAL A 149 13.60 15.69 -13.26
N ILE A 150 14.91 15.93 -13.30
CA ILE A 150 15.91 14.97 -12.83
C ILE A 150 15.90 14.85 -11.31
N TRP A 151 15.71 15.95 -10.57
CA TRP A 151 15.76 15.95 -9.10
C TRP A 151 14.78 14.97 -8.43
N PRO A 152 13.47 14.91 -8.77
CA PRO A 152 12.56 13.91 -8.23
C PRO A 152 12.97 12.48 -8.59
N VAL A 153 13.43 12.25 -9.83
CA VAL A 153 13.90 10.93 -10.28
C VAL A 153 15.13 10.51 -9.50
N TRP A 154 16.10 11.43 -9.33
CA TRP A 154 17.31 11.19 -8.54
C TRP A 154 16.97 10.88 -7.07
N ASN A 155 16.14 11.71 -6.43
CA ASN A 155 15.71 11.46 -5.04
C ASN A 155 14.97 10.14 -4.90
N PHE A 156 14.13 9.78 -5.86
CA PHE A 156 13.45 8.50 -5.87
C PHE A 156 14.43 7.33 -6.03
N GLN A 157 15.41 7.44 -6.90
CA GLN A 157 16.46 6.42 -7.07
C GLN A 157 17.32 6.31 -5.83
N GLN A 158 17.73 7.43 -5.23
CA GLN A 158 18.49 7.44 -3.99
C GLN A 158 17.70 6.84 -2.84
N SER A 159 16.44 7.21 -2.67
CA SER A 159 15.61 6.63 -1.64
C SER A 159 15.43 5.12 -1.81
N ARG A 160 15.37 4.62 -3.05
CA ARG A 160 15.31 3.19 -3.35
C ARG A 160 16.63 2.48 -3.15
N TYR A 161 17.74 3.13 -3.48
CA TYR A 161 19.07 2.56 -3.27
C TYR A 161 19.35 2.35 -1.79
N TRP A 162 18.99 3.34 -0.95
CA TRP A 162 19.21 3.29 0.49
C TRP A 162 18.09 2.55 1.26
N ASP A 163 16.93 2.41 0.66
CA ASP A 163 15.82 1.62 1.19
C ASP A 163 15.46 0.46 0.24
N PRO A 164 16.30 -0.58 0.20
CA PRO A 164 16.11 -1.71 -0.70
C PRO A 164 14.98 -2.64 -0.25
N ARG A 165 14.09 -2.18 0.63
CA ARG A 165 12.97 -3.02 1.07
C ARG A 165 12.23 -3.53 -0.15
N PRO A 166 12.21 -4.86 -0.37
CA PRO A 166 11.37 -5.43 -1.40
C PRO A 166 9.95 -4.99 -1.09
N ARG A 167 9.29 -4.39 -2.06
CA ARG A 167 7.94 -3.89 -1.85
C ARG A 167 7.05 -5.04 -1.49
N GLY A 168 6.57 -5.03 -0.27
CA GLY A 168 5.54 -5.91 0.21
C GLY A 168 5.98 -7.09 1.06
N ASP A 169 7.24 -7.46 1.09
CA ASP A 169 7.69 -8.71 1.73
C ASP A 169 8.34 -8.55 3.07
N VAL A 170 8.94 -7.41 3.30
CA VAL A 170 9.60 -7.17 4.56
C VAL A 170 8.65 -6.42 5.45
N MET A 171 8.24 -7.06 6.54
CA MET A 171 7.66 -6.35 7.66
C MET A 171 8.53 -5.13 7.93
N ALA A 172 7.90 -3.99 8.18
CA ALA A 172 8.61 -2.87 8.75
C ALA A 172 9.47 -3.43 9.87
N LEU A 173 10.80 -3.37 9.68
CA LEU A 173 11.73 -3.64 10.74
C LEU A 173 11.21 -2.94 11.98
N PRO A 174 11.15 -3.60 13.14
CA PRO A 174 10.93 -2.85 14.36
C PRO A 174 11.86 -1.64 14.25
N HIS A 175 11.36 -0.46 14.58
CA HIS A 175 12.09 0.81 14.45
C HIS A 175 13.36 0.79 15.32
N ALA A 176 14.21 -0.18 15.11
CA ALA A 176 15.58 -0.14 15.57
C ALA A 176 16.16 1.07 14.84
N LYS A 177 16.50 2.10 15.57
CA LYS A 177 17.28 3.25 15.13
C LYS A 177 18.62 2.73 14.60
N ILE A 178 18.59 2.17 13.38
CA ILE A 178 19.81 1.82 12.67
C ILE A 178 20.28 3.16 12.10
N SER A 179 21.22 3.75 12.78
CA SER A 179 21.74 5.08 12.50
C SER A 179 22.48 5.19 11.16
N GLU A 180 22.70 4.07 10.48
CA GLU A 180 23.45 4.04 9.22
C GLU A 180 22.64 3.38 8.09
N PRO A 181 22.37 4.08 6.98
CA PRO A 181 21.60 3.57 5.84
C PRO A 181 22.18 2.27 5.25
N TYR A 182 23.48 2.13 5.21
CA TYR A 182 24.17 0.94 4.70
C TYR A 182 23.86 -0.30 5.54
N ARG A 183 23.92 -0.17 6.86
CA ARG A 183 23.64 -1.27 7.81
C ARG A 183 22.17 -1.70 7.74
N GLN A 184 21.29 -0.75 7.53
CA GLN A 184 19.86 -1.02 7.32
C GLN A 184 19.63 -1.83 6.05
N ARG A 185 20.35 -1.52 4.98
CA ARG A 185 20.28 -2.25 3.71
C ARG A 185 20.75 -3.71 3.85
N GLU A 186 21.88 -3.94 4.49
CA GLU A 186 22.38 -5.31 4.72
C GLU A 186 21.42 -6.17 5.53
N VAL A 187 20.89 -5.62 6.62
CA VAL A 187 19.89 -6.30 7.47
C VAL A 187 18.65 -6.64 6.64
N THR A 188 18.17 -5.71 5.82
CA THR A 188 17.00 -5.92 4.97
C THR A 188 17.23 -7.02 3.94
N ILE A 189 18.39 -7.05 3.28
CA ILE A 189 18.75 -8.10 2.32
C ILE A 189 18.83 -9.46 3.02
N ARG A 190 19.38 -9.51 4.22
CA ARG A 190 19.47 -10.74 5.03
C ARG A 190 18.08 -11.25 5.41
N ILE A 191 17.20 -10.37 5.87
CA ILE A 191 15.81 -10.73 6.19
C ILE A 191 15.12 -11.32 4.96
N GLN A 192 15.29 -10.70 3.79
CA GLN A 192 14.73 -11.20 2.55
C GLN A 192 15.25 -12.58 2.17
N ARG A 193 16.56 -12.80 2.27
CA ARG A 193 17.16 -14.12 2.01
C ARG A 193 16.59 -15.19 2.92
N HIS A 194 16.43 -14.89 4.21
CA HIS A 194 15.82 -15.82 5.17
C HIS A 194 14.35 -16.09 4.86
N PHE A 195 13.63 -15.07 4.42
CA PHE A 195 12.23 -15.24 3.96
C PHE A 195 12.13 -16.17 2.74
N LEU A 196 12.96 -15.94 1.73
CA LEU A 196 12.99 -16.78 0.52
C LEU A 196 13.40 -18.22 0.85
N ALA A 197 14.40 -18.43 1.71
CA ALA A 197 14.79 -19.76 2.16
C ALA A 197 13.66 -20.46 2.92
N CYS A 198 12.92 -19.72 3.76
CA CYS A 198 11.74 -20.23 4.45
C CYS A 198 10.63 -20.61 3.47
N CYS A 199 10.33 -19.77 2.49
CA CYS A 199 9.34 -20.08 1.46
C CYS A 199 9.73 -21.29 0.61
N GLN A 200 11.01 -21.42 0.26
CA GLN A 200 11.52 -22.58 -0.45
C GLN A 200 11.38 -23.85 0.38
N TRP A 201 11.68 -23.78 1.68
CA TRP A 201 11.49 -24.92 2.58
C TRP A 201 10.01 -25.34 2.62
N ILE A 202 9.08 -24.39 2.81
CA ILE A 202 7.64 -24.64 2.79
C ILE A 202 7.22 -25.31 1.47
N ARG A 203 7.67 -24.79 0.34
CA ARG A 203 7.37 -25.34 -0.98
C ARG A 203 7.78 -26.81 -1.12
N LEU A 204 8.90 -27.22 -0.53
CA LEU A 204 9.47 -28.54 -0.68
C LEU A 204 8.97 -29.57 0.37
N HIS A 205 8.55 -29.09 1.55
CA HIS A 205 8.28 -29.95 2.70
C HIS A 205 6.85 -29.92 3.19
N THR A 206 5.95 -29.17 2.57
CA THR A 206 4.52 -29.16 2.92
C THR A 206 3.68 -29.68 1.75
N PRO A 207 2.47 -30.23 1.98
CA PRO A 207 1.54 -30.60 0.93
C PRO A 207 1.23 -29.46 -0.02
N GLY A 208 0.90 -29.76 -1.29
CA GLY A 208 0.64 -28.74 -2.32
C GLY A 208 -0.59 -27.86 -2.03
N ASP A 209 -1.55 -28.39 -1.33
CA ASP A 209 -2.79 -27.77 -0.88
C ASP A 209 -2.72 -27.17 0.54
N ALA A 210 -1.56 -27.24 1.19
CA ALA A 210 -1.38 -26.71 2.54
C ALA A 210 -1.76 -25.23 2.63
N ILE A 211 -2.56 -24.90 3.65
CA ILE A 211 -2.92 -23.53 4.01
C ILE A 211 -2.06 -23.10 5.20
N ILE A 212 -1.54 -21.88 5.14
CA ILE A 212 -0.57 -21.39 6.10
C ILE A 212 -1.05 -20.08 6.72
N ILE A 213 -0.96 -19.97 8.04
CA ILE A 213 -1.13 -18.70 8.74
C ILE A 213 0.17 -17.93 8.61
N THR A 214 0.13 -16.75 8.00
CA THR A 214 1.32 -15.92 7.72
C THR A 214 1.31 -14.61 8.51
N PRO A 215 2.43 -13.89 8.64
CA PRO A 215 2.42 -12.54 9.19
C PRO A 215 1.58 -11.57 8.34
N VAL A 216 0.86 -10.64 8.98
CA VAL A 216 -0.12 -9.73 8.35
C VAL A 216 0.39 -8.95 7.12
N ARG A 217 1.69 -8.69 7.01
CA ARG A 217 2.28 -7.90 5.93
C ARG A 217 3.05 -8.72 4.91
N GLN A 218 2.93 -10.02 4.95
CA GLN A 218 3.62 -10.92 4.04
C GLN A 218 2.85 -10.99 2.71
N GLN A 219 3.26 -10.22 1.71
CA GLN A 219 2.47 -9.99 0.48
C GLN A 219 2.88 -10.88 -0.69
N THR A 220 4.09 -11.44 -0.69
CA THR A 220 4.60 -12.29 -1.78
C THR A 220 4.77 -13.75 -1.37
N PHE A 221 4.21 -14.12 -0.23
CA PHE A 221 4.28 -15.48 0.28
C PHE A 221 3.78 -16.50 -0.75
N LYS A 222 2.59 -16.31 -1.29
CA LYS A 222 1.98 -17.22 -2.29
C LYS A 222 2.86 -17.42 -3.52
N TRP A 223 3.55 -16.37 -3.98
CA TRP A 223 4.40 -16.44 -5.16
C TRP A 223 5.72 -17.20 -4.89
N ASN A 224 6.25 -17.08 -3.69
CA ASN A 224 7.52 -17.71 -3.33
C ASN A 224 7.33 -19.12 -2.77
N ALA A 225 6.32 -19.35 -1.93
CA ALA A 225 6.05 -20.64 -1.31
C ALA A 225 5.17 -21.55 -2.16
N LEU A 226 4.37 -21.01 -3.11
CA LEU A 226 3.36 -21.71 -3.89
C LEU A 226 2.38 -22.49 -3.00
N ARG A 227 1.94 -21.88 -1.90
CA ARG A 227 0.98 -22.42 -0.93
C ARG A 227 -0.11 -21.40 -0.63
N GLY A 228 -1.26 -21.89 -0.15
CA GLY A 228 -2.35 -21.06 0.31
C GLY A 228 -2.02 -20.27 1.59
N GLU A 229 -2.64 -19.11 1.74
CA GLU A 229 -2.68 -18.36 3.01
C GLU A 229 -4.12 -18.23 3.47
N VAL A 230 -4.35 -18.28 4.78
CA VAL A 230 -5.70 -18.06 5.33
C VAL A 230 -6.24 -16.70 4.90
N VAL A 231 -5.42 -15.66 5.07
CA VAL A 231 -5.77 -14.30 4.64
C VAL A 231 -4.53 -13.44 4.48
N THR A 232 -4.52 -12.62 3.44
CA THR A 232 -3.47 -11.62 3.22
C THR A 232 -4.05 -10.23 3.13
N ARG A 233 -3.29 -9.23 3.55
CA ARG A 233 -3.74 -7.83 3.52
C ARG A 233 -3.97 -7.30 2.10
N LYS A 234 -3.30 -7.83 1.09
CA LYS A 234 -3.36 -7.32 -0.30
C LYS A 234 -4.39 -8.00 -1.17
N ASP A 235 -4.60 -9.29 -1.03
CA ASP A 235 -5.52 -10.06 -1.87
C ASP A 235 -6.95 -9.89 -1.36
N MET A 236 -7.43 -8.67 -1.48
CA MET A 236 -8.76 -8.28 -1.06
C MET A 236 -9.76 -8.61 -2.17
N PRO A 237 -10.80 -9.39 -1.88
CA PRO A 237 -11.90 -9.61 -2.81
C PRO A 237 -12.56 -8.31 -3.24
N GLN A 238 -13.12 -8.30 -4.45
CA GLN A 238 -13.80 -7.11 -5.00
C GLN A 238 -15.31 -7.14 -4.78
N ASP A 239 -15.87 -8.31 -4.53
CA ASP A 239 -17.28 -8.49 -4.18
C ASP A 239 -17.56 -8.16 -2.70
N ALA A 240 -18.79 -7.79 -2.40
CA ALA A 240 -19.16 -7.33 -1.07
C ALA A 240 -19.04 -8.43 0.00
N ALA A 241 -19.48 -9.65 -0.31
CA ALA A 241 -19.44 -10.77 0.63
C ALA A 241 -18.01 -11.21 0.93
N GLY A 242 -17.20 -11.36 -0.11
CA GLY A 242 -15.79 -11.69 0.02
C GLY A 242 -15.01 -10.63 0.80
N LEU A 243 -15.29 -9.35 0.56
CA LEU A 243 -14.64 -8.25 1.26
C LEU A 243 -14.96 -8.22 2.76
N VAL A 244 -16.22 -8.43 3.11
CA VAL A 244 -16.63 -8.51 4.53
C VAL A 244 -15.98 -9.73 5.21
N LYS A 245 -16.02 -10.89 4.56
CA LYS A 245 -15.35 -12.11 5.06
C LYS A 245 -13.83 -11.90 5.21
N TRP A 246 -13.20 -11.29 4.22
CA TRP A 246 -11.77 -10.93 4.29
C TRP A 246 -11.46 -10.04 5.50
N PHE A 247 -12.31 -9.05 5.77
CA PHE A 247 -12.13 -8.16 6.91
C PHE A 247 -12.29 -8.92 8.24
N GLU A 248 -13.29 -9.77 8.36
CA GLU A 248 -13.50 -10.62 9.56
C GLU A 248 -12.30 -11.54 9.83
N LEU A 249 -11.75 -12.18 8.79
CA LEU A 249 -10.52 -12.96 8.88
C LEU A 249 -9.31 -12.11 9.30
N GLN A 250 -9.20 -10.87 8.79
CA GLN A 250 -8.14 -9.95 9.20
C GLN A 250 -8.25 -9.54 10.67
N GLU A 251 -9.45 -9.31 11.18
CA GLU A 251 -9.65 -8.96 12.59
C GLU A 251 -9.44 -10.16 13.50
N ALA A 252 -9.85 -11.36 13.07
CA ALA A 252 -9.65 -12.59 13.85
C ALA A 252 -8.17 -12.98 13.98
N LEU A 253 -7.43 -13.00 12.87
CA LEU A 253 -6.01 -13.41 12.86
C LEU A 253 -5.05 -12.30 13.25
N TYR A 254 -5.43 -11.05 13.01
CA TYR A 254 -4.54 -9.90 13.25
C TYR A 254 -5.25 -8.81 14.05
N PRO A 255 -5.73 -9.11 15.25
CA PRO A 255 -6.41 -8.10 16.07
C PRO A 255 -5.50 -6.94 16.40
N ILE A 256 -6.11 -5.76 16.62
CA ILE A 256 -5.41 -4.60 17.12
C ILE A 256 -5.52 -4.61 18.65
N ARG A 257 -4.44 -4.94 19.33
CA ARG A 257 -4.34 -4.84 20.79
C ARG A 257 -3.19 -3.88 21.16
N LYS A 258 -3.41 -2.97 22.09
CA LYS A 258 -2.41 -1.96 22.51
C LYS A 258 -1.81 -1.17 21.33
N GLY A 259 -2.62 -0.81 20.36
CA GLY A 259 -2.20 -0.05 19.16
C GLY A 259 -1.34 -0.82 18.15
N ARG A 260 -1.16 -2.13 18.34
CA ARG A 260 -0.38 -3.00 17.43
C ARG A 260 -1.27 -4.06 16.81
N ARG A 261 -1.09 -4.27 15.50
CA ARG A 261 -1.80 -5.32 14.75
C ARG A 261 -0.86 -6.48 14.41
N GLY A 262 -1.34 -7.72 14.51
CA GLY A 262 -0.63 -8.90 14.01
C GLY A 262 -0.78 -10.15 14.88
N LEU A 263 -0.28 -11.28 14.41
CA LEU A 263 -0.30 -12.59 15.08
C LEU A 263 0.27 -12.55 16.51
N ARG A 264 1.18 -11.63 16.80
CA ARG A 264 1.75 -11.46 18.14
C ARG A 264 0.74 -11.00 19.20
N GLN A 265 -0.42 -10.55 18.78
CA GLN A 265 -1.48 -10.11 19.68
C GLN A 265 -2.38 -11.28 20.12
N LEU A 266 -2.31 -12.41 19.43
CA LEU A 266 -3.00 -13.65 19.82
C LEU A 266 -2.13 -14.41 20.82
N ASN A 267 -2.71 -15.15 21.76
CA ASN A 267 -2.01 -16.15 22.56
C ASN A 267 -1.90 -17.48 21.79
N ASN A 268 -1.24 -18.48 22.37
CA ASN A 268 -1.06 -19.78 21.71
C ASN A 268 -2.37 -20.52 21.50
N GLU A 269 -3.30 -20.43 22.46
CA GLU A 269 -4.63 -21.01 22.35
C GLU A 269 -5.45 -20.43 21.20
N GLU A 270 -5.44 -19.09 21.08
CA GLU A 270 -6.13 -18.39 19.99
C GLU A 270 -5.54 -18.78 18.62
N ILE A 271 -4.22 -19.00 18.53
CA ILE A 271 -3.57 -19.44 17.27
C ILE A 271 -3.91 -20.90 16.97
N ALA A 272 -3.89 -21.80 17.97
CA ALA A 272 -4.26 -23.20 17.78
C ALA A 272 -5.73 -23.32 17.35
N SER A 273 -6.64 -22.59 18.01
CA SER A 273 -8.05 -22.54 17.61
C SER A 273 -8.24 -22.00 16.19
N ALA A 274 -7.52 -20.95 15.81
CA ALA A 274 -7.57 -20.41 14.45
C ALA A 274 -7.04 -21.42 13.41
N SER A 275 -6.00 -22.19 13.76
CA SER A 275 -5.47 -23.26 12.92
C SER A 275 -6.54 -24.33 12.61
N VAL A 276 -7.31 -24.74 13.61
CA VAL A 276 -8.44 -25.68 13.43
C VAL A 276 -9.55 -25.05 12.57
N ILE A 277 -10.00 -23.85 12.93
CA ILE A 277 -11.12 -23.17 12.24
C ILE A 277 -10.85 -22.97 10.76
N TYR A 278 -9.60 -22.67 10.40
CA TYR A 278 -9.23 -22.34 9.02
C TYR A 278 -8.49 -23.45 8.29
N ASP A 279 -8.44 -24.66 8.86
CA ASP A 279 -7.72 -25.81 8.31
C ASP A 279 -6.28 -25.49 7.91
N ALA A 280 -5.58 -24.77 8.79
CA ALA A 280 -4.24 -24.26 8.54
C ALA A 280 -3.20 -24.97 9.43
N ASN A 281 -2.67 -26.06 8.94
CA ASN A 281 -1.74 -26.93 9.70
C ASN A 281 -0.34 -26.35 9.87
N TYR A 282 -0.05 -25.19 9.26
CA TYR A 282 1.26 -24.57 9.34
C TYR A 282 1.14 -23.09 9.69
N LEU A 283 2.13 -22.63 10.46
CA LEU A 283 2.26 -21.26 10.92
C LEU A 283 3.63 -20.70 10.52
N LEU A 284 3.65 -19.63 9.76
CA LEU A 284 4.84 -18.85 9.49
C LEU A 284 4.91 -17.65 10.45
N ILE A 285 5.98 -17.53 11.21
CA ILE A 285 6.20 -16.38 12.08
C ILE A 285 7.52 -15.66 11.78
N SER A 286 7.58 -14.39 12.16
CA SER A 286 8.83 -13.62 12.15
C SER A 286 9.46 -13.63 13.55
N GLN A 287 10.78 -13.92 13.60
CA GLN A 287 11.57 -14.07 14.82
C GLN A 287 12.57 -12.90 14.97
N PHE A 288 12.10 -11.67 15.05
CA PHE A 288 12.98 -10.49 15.15
C PHE A 288 13.47 -10.18 16.56
N ASN A 289 12.97 -10.85 17.58
CA ASN A 289 13.34 -10.66 18.98
C ASN A 289 13.30 -11.99 19.75
N GLU A 290 13.88 -12.00 20.95
CA GLU A 290 13.90 -13.20 21.82
C GLU A 290 12.51 -13.72 22.16
N GLU A 291 11.55 -12.85 22.38
CA GLU A 291 10.15 -13.21 22.63
C GLU A 291 9.56 -14.00 21.45
N GLY A 292 9.85 -13.57 20.19
CA GLY A 292 9.45 -14.31 19.00
C GLY A 292 10.18 -15.63 18.83
N LEU A 293 11.42 -15.73 19.29
CA LEU A 293 12.21 -16.95 19.21
C LEU A 293 11.71 -18.05 20.17
N LYS A 294 11.23 -17.64 21.35
CA LYS A 294 10.82 -18.54 22.43
C LYS A 294 9.29 -18.70 22.55
N ARG A 295 8.54 -18.12 21.66
CA ARG A 295 7.10 -17.96 21.79
C ARG A 295 6.36 -19.27 22.02
N PHE A 296 6.78 -20.35 21.38
CA PHE A 296 6.12 -21.66 21.43
C PHE A 296 6.92 -22.70 22.19
N ASP A 297 7.97 -22.28 22.89
CA ASP A 297 8.76 -23.19 23.71
C ASP A 297 7.89 -23.83 24.80
N GLY A 298 7.91 -25.16 24.88
CA GLY A 298 7.14 -25.92 25.86
C GLY A 298 5.68 -26.18 25.49
N ASP A 299 5.19 -25.66 24.36
CA ASP A 299 3.84 -25.95 23.87
C ASP A 299 3.89 -27.05 22.79
N ALA A 300 3.49 -28.27 23.17
CA ALA A 300 3.59 -29.46 22.32
C ALA A 300 2.77 -29.37 21.02
N ARG A 301 1.78 -28.47 20.97
CA ARG A 301 0.97 -28.25 19.77
C ARG A 301 1.76 -27.60 18.62
N PHE A 302 2.85 -26.90 18.93
CA PHE A 302 3.65 -26.18 17.93
C PHE A 302 5.02 -26.82 17.74
N VAL A 303 5.16 -27.59 16.68
CA VAL A 303 6.40 -28.29 16.36
C VAL A 303 7.19 -27.49 15.34
N LYS A 304 8.36 -26.95 15.76
CA LYS A 304 9.22 -26.17 14.88
C LYS A 304 9.81 -27.04 13.79
N GLN A 305 9.53 -26.70 12.54
CA GLN A 305 9.97 -27.41 11.36
C GLN A 305 11.13 -26.67 10.64
N PHE A 306 11.16 -25.33 10.71
CA PHE A 306 12.19 -24.50 10.10
C PHE A 306 12.50 -23.30 11.01
N PRO A 307 13.76 -22.84 11.12
CA PRO A 307 14.98 -23.48 10.60
C PRO A 307 15.31 -24.77 11.36
N PRO A 308 16.18 -25.61 10.78
CA PRO A 308 16.69 -26.79 11.50
C PRO A 308 17.32 -26.41 12.84
N ALA A 309 17.36 -27.38 13.76
CA ALA A 309 17.95 -27.16 15.08
C ALA A 309 19.38 -26.61 14.99
N GLY A 310 19.70 -25.65 15.84
CA GLY A 310 21.02 -24.99 15.87
C GLY A 310 21.23 -23.92 14.80
N GLN A 311 20.28 -23.71 13.86
CA GLN A 311 20.37 -22.65 12.87
C GLN A 311 19.46 -21.47 13.24
N TYR A 312 19.93 -20.27 12.92
CA TYR A 312 19.17 -19.03 13.09
C TYR A 312 18.52 -18.59 11.78
N SER A 313 17.27 -18.20 11.84
CA SER A 313 16.55 -17.51 10.76
C SER A 313 15.66 -16.39 11.34
N TYR A 314 15.43 -15.34 10.57
CA TYR A 314 14.43 -14.30 10.91
C TYR A 314 12.99 -14.80 10.77
N TYR A 315 12.79 -15.99 10.19
CA TYR A 315 11.49 -16.62 10.04
C TYR A 315 11.54 -18.05 10.56
N ALA A 316 10.42 -18.50 11.09
CA ALA A 316 10.26 -19.90 11.47
C ALA A 316 8.92 -20.43 10.98
N VAL A 317 8.91 -21.72 10.66
CA VAL A 317 7.71 -22.48 10.34
C VAL A 317 7.46 -23.46 11.48
N TYR A 318 6.22 -23.46 11.94
CA TYR A 318 5.71 -24.43 12.89
C TYR A 318 4.59 -25.23 12.25
N GLU A 319 4.63 -26.51 12.44
CA GLU A 319 3.47 -27.38 12.25
C GLU A 319 2.59 -27.27 13.49
N VAL A 320 1.28 -27.06 13.28
CA VAL A 320 0.31 -26.97 14.35
C VAL A 320 -0.43 -28.31 14.44
N ARG A 321 -0.24 -29.01 15.53
CA ARG A 321 -0.94 -30.27 15.80
C ARG A 321 -2.29 -30.01 16.42
N HIS A 322 -3.29 -30.63 15.86
CA HIS A 322 -4.65 -30.67 16.43
C HIS A 322 -4.76 -31.89 17.33
N GLU A 323 -5.09 -31.68 18.59
CA GLU A 323 -5.40 -32.77 19.54
C GLU A 323 -6.82 -33.26 19.31
#